data_74841d35ae8454b5f99dace1eb282d71
#
_entry.id   74841d35ae8454b5f99dace1eb282d71
#
_cell.length_a   1.000
_cell.length_b   1.000
_cell.length_c   1.000
_cell.angle_alpha   90.00
_cell.angle_beta   90.00
_cell.angle_gamma   90.00
#
_symmetry.space_group_name_H-M   'P 1'
#
loop_
_entity.id
_entity.type
_entity.pdbx_description
1 polymer ?
#
loop_
_entity_poly.entity_id
_entity_poly.type
_entity_poly.pdbx_seq_one_letter_code
_entity_poly.pdbx_strand_id
1 'polypeptide(L)'
;HVAGHQSDSDLSTTVLGIPISLPVLISPTGVQAVDPDGEVAVARAAAARGTIMGLSSFASKPVEEVVAANANTFFQLYWTGSKESMVQRMDRARAAGAKALIATLDWSFSVGRDWGSPTIPEKLDLQAMIQMAPEAIRRPHWTLEFLRKGLPDLTTPNLQPPDGPAPTFFGAYYEWMQTPPPSWEDVEWLRKEWGGPFVLKGITRVDDARRAVDIGADAISVSNHGGNNLDTTPATIRCLPAVAEAVGDQVEVLLDGGIRRG
;
A
#
# COMPACT_ATOMS: atom_id res chain seq x y z
N HIS A 1 15.07 -13.27 28.43
CA HIS A 1 14.44 -13.49 29.75
C HIS A 1 14.46 -14.98 30.07
N VAL A 2 14.95 -15.35 31.25
CA VAL A 2 15.09 -16.75 31.66
C VAL A 2 14.08 -17.18 32.71
N ALA A 3 13.24 -16.24 33.20
CA ALA A 3 12.19 -16.51 34.18
C ALA A 3 11.02 -15.53 33.99
N GLY A 4 9.84 -15.89 34.48
CA GLY A 4 8.65 -15.05 34.41
C GLY A 4 7.95 -15.03 33.06
N HIS A 5 8.12 -16.08 32.24
CA HIS A 5 7.38 -16.22 31.00
C HIS A 5 5.89 -16.32 31.29
N GLN A 6 5.10 -15.40 30.72
CA GLN A 6 3.64 -15.49 30.71
C GLN A 6 3.21 -16.14 29.39
N SER A 7 2.39 -17.18 29.46
CA SER A 7 1.89 -17.90 28.29
C SER A 7 0.87 -17.06 27.49
N ASP A 8 0.18 -16.12 28.14
CA ASP A 8 -0.89 -15.32 27.56
C ASP A 8 -0.48 -13.83 27.59
N SER A 9 0.09 -13.35 26.49
CA SER A 9 0.40 -11.93 26.31
C SER A 9 -0.75 -11.29 25.54
N ASP A 10 -1.32 -10.20 26.08
CA ASP A 10 -2.22 -9.34 25.33
C ASP A 10 -1.40 -8.51 24.33
N LEU A 11 -1.65 -8.71 23.04
CA LEU A 11 -1.02 -7.99 21.94
C LEU A 11 -1.92 -6.92 21.34
N SER A 12 -3.13 -6.74 21.90
CA SER A 12 -4.08 -5.75 21.41
C SER A 12 -3.55 -4.33 21.57
N THR A 13 -3.88 -3.48 20.61
CA THR A 13 -3.54 -2.06 20.60
C THR A 13 -4.53 -1.29 19.75
N THR A 14 -4.29 -0.01 19.54
CA THR A 14 -5.04 0.84 18.61
C THR A 14 -4.13 1.46 17.58
N VAL A 15 -4.66 1.71 16.38
CA VAL A 15 -4.01 2.51 15.34
C VAL A 15 -5.04 3.51 14.82
N LEU A 16 -4.75 4.80 14.92
CA LEU A 16 -5.67 5.88 14.57
C LEU A 16 -7.05 5.70 15.24
N GLY A 17 -7.04 5.28 16.51
CA GLY A 17 -8.25 5.01 17.27
C GLY A 17 -8.99 3.70 16.93
N ILE A 18 -8.52 2.93 15.96
CA ILE A 18 -9.10 1.65 15.57
C ILE A 18 -8.46 0.52 16.40
N PRO A 19 -9.25 -0.25 17.18
CA PRO A 19 -8.70 -1.37 17.93
C PRO A 19 -8.27 -2.50 16.99
N ILE A 20 -7.09 -3.07 17.25
CA ILE A 20 -6.54 -4.21 16.55
C ILE A 20 -6.04 -5.25 17.53
N SER A 21 -6.13 -6.53 17.17
CA SER A 21 -5.80 -7.66 18.07
C SER A 21 -4.30 -7.90 18.24
N LEU A 22 -3.46 -7.33 17.37
CA LEU A 22 -2.01 -7.44 17.38
C LEU A 22 -1.40 -6.22 16.70
N PRO A 23 -0.17 -5.76 17.09
CA PRO A 23 0.44 -4.54 16.58
C PRO A 23 1.04 -4.73 15.17
N VAL A 24 0.27 -5.33 14.27
CA VAL A 24 0.68 -5.60 12.88
C VAL A 24 -0.44 -5.21 11.93
N LEU A 25 -0.13 -4.42 10.93
CA LEU A 25 -0.99 -4.06 9.81
C LEU A 25 -0.44 -4.64 8.51
N ILE A 26 -1.29 -4.81 7.53
CA ILE A 26 -0.84 -5.14 6.17
C ILE A 26 -0.49 -3.85 5.45
N SER A 27 0.79 -3.68 5.09
CA SER A 27 1.24 -2.51 4.30
C SER A 27 0.66 -2.57 2.88
N PRO A 28 0.35 -1.41 2.26
CA PRO A 28 -0.20 -1.39 0.91
C PRO A 28 0.78 -1.98 -0.11
N THR A 29 0.31 -2.95 -0.86
CA THR A 29 1.08 -3.63 -1.91
C THR A 29 0.24 -3.63 -3.19
N GLY A 30 0.82 -3.16 -4.29
CA GLY A 30 0.14 -3.10 -5.58
C GLY A 30 0.09 -4.45 -6.29
N VAL A 31 -0.94 -4.64 -7.09
CA VAL A 31 -1.16 -5.77 -8.02
C VAL A 31 -0.95 -7.14 -7.39
N GLN A 32 -1.91 -7.57 -6.60
CA GLN A 32 -1.91 -8.92 -6.03
C GLN A 32 -2.65 -9.93 -6.92
N ALA A 33 -2.74 -9.65 -8.23
CA ALA A 33 -3.39 -10.47 -9.24
C ALA A 33 -2.75 -11.87 -9.44
N VAL A 34 -1.75 -12.21 -8.65
CA VAL A 34 -1.17 -13.57 -8.56
C VAL A 34 -2.09 -14.57 -7.87
N ASP A 35 -3.11 -14.08 -7.18
CA ASP A 35 -4.23 -14.86 -6.64
C ASP A 35 -5.53 -14.36 -7.29
N PRO A 36 -6.46 -15.23 -7.68
CA PRO A 36 -7.72 -14.82 -8.29
C PRO A 36 -8.57 -13.88 -7.43
N ASP A 37 -8.51 -14.03 -6.10
CA ASP A 37 -9.20 -13.15 -5.17
C ASP A 37 -8.37 -11.90 -4.81
N GLY A 38 -7.07 -11.87 -5.16
CA GLY A 38 -6.20 -10.71 -5.03
C GLY A 38 -6.23 -10.06 -3.64
N GLU A 39 -6.34 -8.75 -3.61
CA GLU A 39 -6.39 -7.96 -2.38
C GLU A 39 -7.60 -8.29 -1.49
N VAL A 40 -8.69 -8.84 -2.05
CA VAL A 40 -9.86 -9.28 -1.27
C VAL A 40 -9.50 -10.47 -0.38
N ALA A 41 -8.66 -11.39 -0.85
CA ALA A 41 -8.17 -12.52 -0.03
C ALA A 41 -7.34 -12.01 1.17
N VAL A 42 -6.48 -11.02 0.93
CA VAL A 42 -5.67 -10.39 1.98
C VAL A 42 -6.56 -9.62 2.98
N ALA A 43 -7.56 -8.90 2.50
CA ALA A 43 -8.53 -8.20 3.34
C ALA A 43 -9.29 -9.16 4.28
N ARG A 44 -9.77 -10.29 3.75
CA ARG A 44 -10.40 -11.35 4.57
C ARG A 44 -9.45 -11.90 5.64
N ALA A 45 -8.19 -12.14 5.28
CA ALA A 45 -7.18 -12.63 6.22
C ALA A 45 -6.90 -11.60 7.33
N ALA A 46 -6.77 -10.33 6.98
CA ALA A 46 -6.60 -9.24 7.94
C ALA A 46 -7.82 -9.11 8.88
N ALA A 47 -9.04 -9.15 8.32
CA ALA A 47 -10.29 -9.12 9.09
C ALA A 47 -10.38 -10.29 10.06
N ALA A 48 -10.05 -11.53 9.61
CA ALA A 48 -10.05 -12.72 10.44
C ALA A 48 -9.04 -12.65 11.60
N ARG A 49 -8.00 -11.81 11.45
CA ARG A 49 -6.99 -11.53 12.48
C ARG A 49 -7.28 -10.25 13.26
N GLY A 50 -8.42 -9.61 13.04
CA GLY A 50 -8.79 -8.38 13.73
C GLY A 50 -7.79 -7.24 13.53
N THR A 51 -7.26 -7.07 12.29
CA THR A 51 -6.28 -6.04 12.01
C THR A 51 -6.63 -5.23 10.74
N ILE A 52 -5.85 -4.18 10.51
CA ILE A 52 -6.02 -3.22 9.42
C ILE A 52 -5.28 -3.71 8.17
N MET A 53 -5.86 -3.41 6.99
CA MET A 53 -5.22 -3.55 5.70
C MET A 53 -5.05 -2.20 5.02
N GLY A 54 -3.84 -1.91 4.54
CA GLY A 54 -3.58 -0.85 3.58
C GLY A 54 -3.86 -1.36 2.16
N LEU A 55 -4.76 -0.70 1.43
CA LEU A 55 -5.05 -1.00 0.03
C LEU A 55 -4.30 -0.03 -0.88
N SER A 56 -3.48 -0.54 -1.77
CA SER A 56 -2.79 0.29 -2.77
C SER A 56 -3.74 0.84 -3.83
N SER A 57 -3.54 2.07 -4.29
CA SER A 57 -4.22 2.59 -5.48
C SER A 57 -3.86 1.81 -6.76
N PHE A 58 -2.71 1.12 -6.78
CA PHE A 58 -2.32 0.18 -7.84
C PHE A 58 -2.83 -1.25 -7.61
N ALA A 59 -3.78 -1.46 -6.70
CA ALA A 59 -4.37 -2.77 -6.47
C ALA A 59 -5.19 -3.26 -7.68
N SER A 60 -5.26 -4.58 -7.83
CA SER A 60 -6.04 -5.26 -8.89
C SER A 60 -7.53 -5.40 -8.56
N LYS A 61 -7.91 -5.15 -7.31
CA LYS A 61 -9.32 -5.20 -6.87
C LYS A 61 -9.81 -3.80 -6.47
N PRO A 62 -11.07 -3.47 -6.78
CA PRO A 62 -11.65 -2.18 -6.43
C PRO A 62 -11.79 -2.00 -4.92
N VAL A 63 -11.66 -0.75 -4.47
CA VAL A 63 -11.72 -0.39 -3.05
C VAL A 63 -13.02 -0.85 -2.38
N GLU A 64 -14.13 -0.85 -3.10
CA GLU A 64 -15.44 -1.25 -2.63
C GLU A 64 -15.46 -2.73 -2.18
N GLU A 65 -14.86 -3.61 -2.97
CA GLU A 65 -14.80 -5.05 -2.66
C GLU A 65 -13.86 -5.33 -1.48
N VAL A 66 -12.75 -4.59 -1.40
CA VAL A 66 -11.76 -4.75 -0.33
C VAL A 66 -12.32 -4.25 1.00
N VAL A 67 -12.99 -3.09 1.02
CA VAL A 67 -13.65 -2.55 2.22
C VAL A 67 -14.81 -3.45 2.67
N ALA A 68 -15.57 -4.03 1.74
CA ALA A 68 -16.61 -5.00 2.07
C ALA A 68 -16.04 -6.26 2.74
N ALA A 69 -14.81 -6.66 2.39
CA ALA A 69 -14.12 -7.80 3.00
C ALA A 69 -13.44 -7.46 4.34
N ASN A 70 -12.99 -6.22 4.53
CA ASN A 70 -12.43 -5.70 5.77
C ASN A 70 -12.78 -4.22 5.95
N ALA A 71 -13.71 -3.92 6.84
CA ALA A 71 -14.12 -2.55 7.14
C ALA A 71 -12.98 -1.67 7.71
N ASN A 72 -11.92 -2.29 8.24
CA ASN A 72 -10.71 -1.60 8.72
C ASN A 72 -9.66 -1.50 7.59
N THR A 73 -10.06 -0.93 6.45
CA THR A 73 -9.18 -0.69 5.30
C THR A 73 -8.77 0.77 5.26
N PHE A 74 -7.46 1.01 5.10
CA PHE A 74 -6.87 2.31 4.76
C PHE A 74 -6.62 2.35 3.27
N PHE A 75 -6.95 3.45 2.61
CA PHE A 75 -6.68 3.61 1.18
C PHE A 75 -5.34 4.32 0.96
N GLN A 76 -4.46 3.71 0.17
CA GLN A 76 -3.18 4.33 -0.16
C GLN A 76 -3.28 5.04 -1.51
N LEU A 77 -2.85 6.28 -1.54
CA LEU A 77 -2.80 7.14 -2.70
C LEU A 77 -1.36 7.46 -3.09
N TYR A 78 -1.03 7.25 -4.37
CA TYR A 78 0.14 7.86 -4.98
C TYR A 78 -0.20 9.22 -5.56
N TRP A 79 0.76 10.12 -5.55
CA TRP A 79 0.68 11.39 -6.27
C TRP A 79 0.84 11.12 -7.77
N THR A 80 -0.29 10.99 -8.47
CA THR A 80 -0.31 10.66 -9.90
C THR A 80 -1.54 11.25 -10.59
N GLY A 81 -1.32 11.79 -11.79
CA GLY A 81 -2.35 12.49 -12.55
C GLY A 81 -2.62 13.90 -12.04
N SER A 82 -3.81 14.41 -12.30
CA SER A 82 -4.24 15.74 -11.89
C SER A 82 -4.81 15.76 -10.46
N LYS A 83 -4.88 16.95 -9.85
CA LYS A 83 -5.52 17.14 -8.54
C LYS A 83 -6.98 16.70 -8.55
N GLU A 84 -7.71 16.97 -9.63
CA GLU A 84 -9.11 16.55 -9.82
C GLU A 84 -9.24 15.02 -9.81
N SER A 85 -8.32 14.31 -10.48
CA SER A 85 -8.28 12.84 -10.45
C SER A 85 -8.00 12.30 -9.05
N MET A 86 -7.12 12.95 -8.29
CA MET A 86 -6.82 12.56 -6.91
C MET A 86 -8.02 12.79 -5.98
N VAL A 87 -8.73 13.92 -6.13
CA VAL A 87 -9.98 14.18 -5.38
C VAL A 87 -11.00 13.08 -5.63
N GLN A 88 -11.23 12.71 -6.89
CA GLN A 88 -12.18 11.65 -7.23
C GLN A 88 -11.80 10.29 -6.63
N ARG A 89 -10.52 9.94 -6.62
CA ARG A 89 -10.02 8.71 -5.97
C ARG A 89 -10.25 8.76 -4.46
N MET A 90 -9.99 9.90 -3.81
CA MET A 90 -10.27 10.11 -2.39
C MET A 90 -11.76 10.03 -2.07
N ASP A 91 -12.60 10.66 -2.87
CA ASP A 91 -14.06 10.63 -2.71
C ASP A 91 -14.61 9.22 -2.87
N ARG A 92 -14.13 8.48 -3.87
CA ARG A 92 -14.48 7.07 -4.07
C ARG A 92 -14.07 6.21 -2.87
N ALA A 93 -12.85 6.38 -2.38
CA ALA A 93 -12.36 5.65 -1.21
C ALA A 93 -13.18 5.99 0.06
N ARG A 94 -13.51 7.27 0.24
CA ARG A 94 -14.36 7.74 1.34
C ARG A 94 -15.78 7.17 1.25
N ALA A 95 -16.37 7.19 0.06
CA ALA A 95 -17.71 6.63 -0.20
C ALA A 95 -17.75 5.11 0.02
N ALA A 96 -16.67 4.39 -0.30
CA ALA A 96 -16.51 2.97 -0.01
C ALA A 96 -16.35 2.68 1.48
N GLY A 97 -16.01 3.67 2.32
CA GLY A 97 -15.84 3.53 3.76
C GLY A 97 -14.41 3.30 4.24
N ALA A 98 -13.40 3.64 3.43
CA ALA A 98 -12.01 3.63 3.87
C ALA A 98 -11.81 4.52 5.11
N LYS A 99 -11.05 4.01 6.10
CA LYS A 99 -10.93 4.65 7.42
C LYS A 99 -9.85 5.73 7.48
N ALA A 100 -8.83 5.62 6.64
CA ALA A 100 -7.73 6.59 6.57
C ALA A 100 -7.19 6.66 5.14
N LEU A 101 -6.51 7.77 4.83
CA LEU A 101 -5.70 7.91 3.63
C LEU A 101 -4.23 7.72 3.98
N ILE A 102 -3.51 6.90 3.19
CA ILE A 102 -2.05 6.76 3.24
C ILE A 102 -1.47 7.45 2.01
N ALA A 103 -0.83 8.61 2.18
CA ALA A 103 -0.09 9.25 1.10
C ALA A 103 1.34 8.71 1.07
N THR A 104 1.75 8.12 -0.06
CA THR A 104 3.07 7.51 -0.22
C THR A 104 4.01 8.47 -0.95
N LEU A 105 5.13 8.82 -0.31
CA LEU A 105 6.08 9.83 -0.78
C LEU A 105 7.41 9.24 -1.28
N ASP A 106 7.76 8.03 -0.89
CA ASP A 106 9.04 7.38 -1.20
C ASP A 106 9.10 6.71 -2.58
N TRP A 107 8.14 7.02 -3.44
CA TRP A 107 8.11 6.57 -4.82
C TRP A 107 8.04 7.76 -5.80
N SER A 108 8.96 8.71 -5.62
CA SER A 108 9.05 9.92 -6.45
C SER A 108 10.01 9.76 -7.63
N PHE A 109 10.77 8.66 -7.67
CA PHE A 109 11.68 8.34 -8.77
C PHE A 109 11.86 6.82 -8.85
N SER A 110 12.11 6.32 -10.04
CA SER A 110 12.45 4.91 -10.26
C SER A 110 13.86 4.82 -10.86
N VAL A 111 14.72 4.10 -10.18
CA VAL A 111 16.02 3.66 -10.72
C VAL A 111 15.93 2.19 -11.09
N GLY A 112 16.54 1.80 -12.19
CA GLY A 112 16.60 0.39 -12.57
C GLY A 112 17.23 -0.45 -11.44
N ARG A 113 16.69 -1.66 -11.23
CA ARG A 113 17.25 -2.60 -10.25
C ARG A 113 18.41 -3.35 -10.87
N ASP A 114 19.56 -3.39 -10.19
CA ASP A 114 20.75 -4.10 -10.68
C ASP A 114 20.51 -5.61 -10.86
N TRP A 115 19.66 -6.19 -10.04
CA TRP A 115 19.29 -7.61 -10.14
C TRP A 115 18.19 -7.90 -11.18
N GLY A 116 17.69 -6.88 -11.90
CA GLY A 116 16.60 -6.98 -12.87
C GLY A 116 15.20 -6.97 -12.24
N SER A 117 14.22 -6.97 -13.11
CA SER A 117 12.81 -7.07 -12.76
C SER A 117 12.17 -8.24 -13.52
N PRO A 118 11.19 -8.94 -12.96
CA PRO A 118 10.47 -9.96 -13.70
C PRO A 118 9.77 -9.32 -14.91
N THR A 119 9.77 -10.03 -16.03
CA THR A 119 9.03 -9.62 -17.22
C THR A 119 7.55 -9.90 -16.98
N ILE A 120 6.76 -8.84 -16.84
CA ILE A 120 5.30 -8.93 -16.72
C ILE A 120 4.72 -8.56 -18.08
N PRO A 121 3.86 -9.39 -18.70
CA PRO A 121 3.23 -9.04 -19.96
C PRO A 121 2.21 -7.91 -19.74
N GLU A 122 2.13 -6.99 -20.68
CA GLU A 122 1.13 -5.91 -20.64
C GLU A 122 -0.30 -6.44 -20.79
N LYS A 123 -0.43 -7.52 -21.57
CA LYS A 123 -1.70 -8.22 -21.79
C LYS A 123 -1.45 -9.72 -21.79
N LEU A 124 -2.42 -10.47 -21.31
CA LEU A 124 -2.42 -11.94 -21.40
C LEU A 124 -2.89 -12.37 -22.80
N ASP A 125 -2.09 -12.06 -23.82
CA ASP A 125 -2.28 -12.55 -25.17
C ASP A 125 -1.76 -13.99 -25.35
N LEU A 126 -1.95 -14.54 -26.56
CA LEU A 126 -1.53 -15.90 -26.87
C LEU A 126 -0.01 -16.10 -26.70
N GLN A 127 0.79 -15.10 -27.01
CA GLN A 127 2.24 -15.16 -26.87
C GLN A 127 2.64 -15.21 -25.38
N ALA A 128 2.04 -14.36 -24.55
CA ALA A 128 2.24 -14.37 -23.11
C ALA A 128 1.81 -15.72 -22.49
N MET A 129 0.65 -16.26 -22.91
CA MET A 129 0.19 -17.57 -22.46
C MET A 129 1.15 -18.71 -22.82
N ILE A 130 1.72 -18.71 -24.03
CA ILE A 130 2.72 -19.70 -24.45
C ILE A 130 4.00 -19.56 -23.59
N GLN A 131 4.47 -18.35 -23.36
CA GLN A 131 5.66 -18.10 -22.54
C GLN A 131 5.46 -18.55 -21.08
N MET A 132 4.28 -18.36 -20.54
CA MET A 132 3.94 -18.73 -19.15
C MET A 132 3.53 -20.21 -19.00
N ALA A 133 3.23 -20.92 -20.08
CA ALA A 133 2.73 -22.29 -20.04
C ALA A 133 3.62 -23.27 -19.23
N PRO A 134 4.97 -23.24 -19.33
CA PRO A 134 5.81 -24.13 -18.52
C PRO A 134 5.62 -23.91 -17.00
N GLU A 135 5.46 -22.65 -16.56
CA GLU A 135 5.25 -22.34 -15.16
C GLU A 135 3.83 -22.69 -14.69
N ALA A 136 2.84 -22.47 -15.54
CA ALA A 136 1.45 -22.87 -15.28
C ALA A 136 1.31 -24.39 -15.12
N ILE A 137 1.97 -25.18 -15.98
CA ILE A 137 1.97 -26.66 -15.90
C ILE A 137 2.63 -27.14 -14.60
N ARG A 138 3.68 -26.46 -14.14
CA ARG A 138 4.36 -26.80 -12.88
C ARG A 138 3.52 -26.48 -11.64
N ARG A 139 2.49 -25.65 -11.76
CA ARG A 139 1.62 -25.19 -10.66
C ARG A 139 0.15 -25.48 -10.93
N PRO A 140 -0.26 -26.76 -11.03
CA PRO A 140 -1.58 -27.15 -11.50
C PRO A 140 -2.72 -26.61 -10.60
N HIS A 141 -2.54 -26.56 -9.29
CA HIS A 141 -3.55 -25.99 -8.37
C HIS A 141 -3.80 -24.51 -8.66
N TRP A 142 -2.74 -23.72 -8.78
CA TRP A 142 -2.82 -22.30 -9.12
C TRP A 142 -3.50 -22.09 -10.48
N THR A 143 -3.10 -22.87 -11.49
CA THR A 143 -3.66 -22.80 -12.84
C THR A 143 -5.14 -23.15 -12.86
N LEU A 144 -5.55 -24.19 -12.12
CA LEU A 144 -6.97 -24.59 -12.03
C LEU A 144 -7.82 -23.54 -11.31
N GLU A 145 -7.29 -22.84 -10.32
CA GLU A 145 -8.01 -21.74 -9.67
C GLU A 145 -8.29 -20.61 -10.64
N PHE A 146 -7.32 -20.17 -11.42
CA PHE A 146 -7.52 -19.15 -12.46
C PHE A 146 -8.46 -19.62 -13.57
N LEU A 147 -8.41 -20.89 -13.98
CA LEU A 147 -9.36 -21.43 -14.97
C LEU A 147 -10.80 -21.45 -14.43
N ARG A 148 -10.99 -21.59 -13.13
CA ARG A 148 -12.32 -21.60 -12.49
C ARG A 148 -12.85 -20.20 -12.20
N LYS A 149 -12.00 -19.27 -11.78
CA LYS A 149 -12.36 -17.94 -11.30
C LYS A 149 -12.14 -16.82 -12.32
N GLY A 150 -11.45 -17.11 -13.42
CA GLY A 150 -11.07 -16.16 -14.47
C GLY A 150 -9.57 -15.88 -14.50
N LEU A 151 -9.09 -15.40 -15.66
CA LEU A 151 -7.68 -15.02 -15.81
C LEU A 151 -7.32 -13.80 -14.94
N PRO A 152 -6.02 -13.62 -14.57
CA PRO A 152 -5.59 -12.45 -13.82
C PRO A 152 -5.97 -11.15 -14.53
N ASP A 153 -6.63 -10.26 -13.80
CA ASP A 153 -6.87 -8.90 -14.27
C ASP A 153 -5.67 -8.03 -13.91
N LEU A 154 -4.98 -7.51 -14.93
CA LEU A 154 -3.83 -6.64 -14.79
C LEU A 154 -4.20 -5.15 -14.84
N THR A 155 -5.49 -4.83 -14.69
CA THR A 155 -5.95 -3.45 -14.57
C THR A 155 -5.79 -2.93 -13.14
N THR A 156 -5.83 -1.61 -13.01
CA THR A 156 -5.76 -0.89 -11.73
C THR A 156 -7.07 -0.11 -11.51
N PRO A 157 -8.15 -0.79 -11.05
CA PRO A 157 -9.49 -0.21 -10.97
C PRO A 157 -9.59 1.02 -10.06
N ASN A 158 -8.68 1.15 -9.08
CA ASN A 158 -8.66 2.30 -8.18
C ASN A 158 -8.05 3.56 -8.79
N LEU A 159 -7.43 3.44 -9.97
CA LEU A 159 -6.90 4.56 -10.77
C LEU A 159 -7.78 4.87 -11.99
N GLN A 160 -8.97 4.25 -12.08
CA GLN A 160 -9.91 4.50 -13.16
C GLN A 160 -10.30 5.99 -13.20
N PRO A 161 -10.17 6.65 -14.38
CA PRO A 161 -10.68 7.98 -14.57
C PRO A 161 -12.23 7.99 -14.65
N PRO A 162 -12.89 9.15 -14.43
CA PRO A 162 -14.35 9.24 -14.43
C PRO A 162 -15.00 8.74 -15.73
N ASP A 163 -14.40 9.10 -16.85
CA ASP A 163 -14.96 8.90 -18.19
C ASP A 163 -14.17 7.85 -19.00
N GLY A 164 -13.57 6.85 -18.35
CA GLY A 164 -12.77 5.86 -19.04
C GLY A 164 -12.68 4.51 -18.33
N PRO A 165 -12.14 3.50 -19.01
CA PRO A 165 -11.86 2.21 -18.39
C PRO A 165 -10.72 2.32 -17.38
N ALA A 166 -10.66 1.34 -16.47
CA ALA A 166 -9.50 1.20 -15.58
C ALA A 166 -8.22 1.01 -16.42
N PRO A 167 -7.15 1.76 -16.13
CA PRO A 167 -5.89 1.62 -16.86
C PRO A 167 -5.24 0.27 -16.56
N THR A 168 -4.42 -0.23 -17.48
CA THR A 168 -3.49 -1.32 -17.18
C THR A 168 -2.45 -0.86 -16.17
N PHE A 169 -1.80 -1.80 -15.49
CA PHE A 169 -0.72 -1.47 -14.58
C PHE A 169 0.37 -0.59 -15.23
N PHE A 170 0.76 -0.92 -16.46
CA PHE A 170 1.77 -0.14 -17.18
C PHE A 170 1.26 1.23 -17.61
N GLY A 171 -0.01 1.36 -18.00
CA GLY A 171 -0.64 2.65 -18.30
C GLY A 171 -0.64 3.57 -17.09
N ALA A 172 -1.04 3.05 -15.93
CA ALA A 172 -1.02 3.79 -14.66
C ALA A 172 0.42 4.13 -14.20
N TYR A 173 1.37 3.20 -14.39
CA TYR A 173 2.78 3.44 -14.11
C TYR A 173 3.36 4.55 -15.01
N TYR A 174 3.01 4.56 -16.29
CA TYR A 174 3.44 5.61 -17.22
C TYR A 174 2.88 6.98 -16.82
N GLU A 175 1.59 7.08 -16.48
CA GLU A 175 0.98 8.33 -15.99
C GLU A 175 1.71 8.83 -14.73
N TRP A 176 1.99 7.93 -13.79
CA TRP A 176 2.74 8.27 -12.59
C TRP A 176 4.14 8.82 -12.92
N MET A 177 4.88 8.20 -13.84
CA MET A 177 6.21 8.65 -14.27
C MET A 177 6.21 10.02 -14.93
N GLN A 178 5.09 10.44 -15.53
CA GLN A 178 4.92 11.77 -16.12
C GLN A 178 4.47 12.83 -15.11
N THR A 179 4.00 12.40 -13.94
CA THR A 179 3.52 13.33 -12.91
C THR A 179 4.70 13.86 -12.10
N PRO A 180 4.89 15.19 -12.02
CA PRO A 180 5.95 15.76 -11.18
C PRO A 180 5.77 15.36 -9.71
N PRO A 181 6.88 15.15 -8.95
CA PRO A 181 6.79 14.84 -7.53
C PRO A 181 6.04 15.94 -6.76
N PRO A 182 5.30 15.59 -5.69
CA PRO A 182 4.60 16.57 -4.88
C PRO A 182 5.57 17.43 -4.07
N SER A 183 5.19 18.68 -3.87
CA SER A 183 5.79 19.56 -2.86
C SER A 183 5.14 19.30 -1.49
N TRP A 184 5.67 19.89 -0.42
CA TRP A 184 5.04 19.82 0.91
C TRP A 184 3.69 20.56 0.94
N GLU A 185 3.51 21.62 0.17
CA GLU A 185 2.23 22.31 -0.02
C GLU A 185 1.19 21.42 -0.69
N ASP A 186 1.61 20.56 -1.61
CA ASP A 186 0.74 19.57 -2.25
C ASP A 186 0.33 18.46 -1.25
N VAL A 187 1.24 18.05 -0.38
CA VAL A 187 0.93 17.05 0.68
C VAL A 187 -0.04 17.66 1.72
N GLU A 188 0.16 18.92 2.10
CA GLU A 188 -0.75 19.65 2.97
C GLU A 188 -2.14 19.81 2.32
N TRP A 189 -2.18 20.06 1.01
CA TRP A 189 -3.43 20.09 0.25
C TRP A 189 -4.15 18.73 0.29
N LEU A 190 -3.45 17.61 0.06
CA LEU A 190 -4.02 16.26 0.20
C LEU A 190 -4.63 16.02 1.58
N ARG A 191 -3.90 16.44 2.64
CA ARG A 191 -4.37 16.32 4.02
C ARG A 191 -5.69 17.08 4.26
N LYS A 192 -5.76 18.31 3.74
CA LYS A 192 -6.95 19.17 3.85
C LYS A 192 -8.13 18.61 3.06
N GLU A 193 -7.87 18.16 1.84
CA GLU A 193 -8.89 17.61 0.94
C GLU A 193 -9.46 16.29 1.47
N TRP A 194 -8.62 15.43 2.03
CA TRP A 194 -9.10 14.20 2.65
C TRP A 194 -9.96 14.46 3.88
N GLY A 195 -9.56 15.35 4.77
CA GLY A 195 -10.32 15.78 5.95
C GLY A 195 -10.55 14.70 7.02
N GLY A 196 -10.00 13.52 6.88
CA GLY A 196 -10.07 12.39 7.80
C GLY A 196 -8.67 11.97 8.30
N PRO A 197 -8.53 10.81 8.97
CA PRO A 197 -7.24 10.30 9.41
C PRO A 197 -6.27 10.16 8.26
N PHE A 198 -5.03 10.68 8.43
CA PHE A 198 -4.05 10.84 7.37
C PHE A 198 -2.68 10.32 7.78
N VAL A 199 -2.15 9.39 6.98
CA VAL A 199 -0.86 8.73 7.21
C VAL A 199 0.13 9.14 6.11
N LEU A 200 1.33 9.58 6.49
CA LEU A 200 2.43 9.76 5.53
C LEU A 200 3.36 8.56 5.56
N LYS A 201 3.48 7.88 4.41
CA LYS A 201 4.36 6.72 4.23
C LYS A 201 5.60 7.10 3.42
N GLY A 202 6.77 6.57 3.82
CA GLY A 202 8.04 6.85 3.15
C GLY A 202 8.94 7.80 3.92
N ILE A 203 8.67 7.99 5.20
CA ILE A 203 9.43 8.91 6.06
C ILE A 203 10.62 8.17 6.67
N THR A 204 11.83 8.60 6.35
CA THR A 204 13.08 8.02 6.91
C THR A 204 13.98 9.06 7.58
N ARG A 205 13.63 10.35 7.45
CA ARG A 205 14.39 11.47 8.00
C ARG A 205 13.60 12.19 9.08
N VAL A 206 14.30 12.63 10.12
CA VAL A 206 13.72 13.42 11.22
C VAL A 206 13.10 14.73 10.72
N ASP A 207 13.76 15.40 9.78
CA ASP A 207 13.27 16.68 9.23
C ASP A 207 11.91 16.50 8.53
N ASP A 208 11.76 15.40 7.76
CA ASP A 208 10.50 15.09 7.07
C ASP A 208 9.44 14.63 8.07
N ALA A 209 9.81 13.93 9.14
CA ALA A 209 8.90 13.56 10.21
C ALA A 209 8.31 14.80 10.92
N ARG A 210 9.15 15.81 11.22
CA ARG A 210 8.68 17.08 11.79
C ARG A 210 7.75 17.83 10.86
N ARG A 211 8.07 17.89 9.56
CA ARG A 211 7.17 18.48 8.56
C ARG A 211 5.85 17.74 8.45
N ALA A 212 5.86 16.43 8.59
CA ALA A 212 4.63 15.62 8.64
C ALA A 212 3.73 16.02 9.81
N VAL A 213 4.32 16.29 10.99
CA VAL A 213 3.60 16.85 12.15
C VAL A 213 3.05 18.23 11.85
N ASP A 214 3.90 19.12 11.28
CA ASP A 214 3.53 20.52 11.00
C ASP A 214 2.32 20.63 10.04
N ILE A 215 2.18 19.72 9.08
CA ILE A 215 1.02 19.67 8.16
C ILE A 215 -0.18 18.92 8.75
N GLY A 216 -0.07 18.40 9.98
CA GLY A 216 -1.17 17.75 10.70
C GLY A 216 -1.41 16.30 10.27
N ALA A 217 -0.36 15.53 9.95
CA ALA A 217 -0.47 14.09 9.80
C ALA A 217 -0.85 13.44 11.15
N ASP A 218 -1.74 12.45 11.12
CA ASP A 218 -2.15 11.72 12.32
C ASP A 218 -1.20 10.53 12.61
N ALA A 219 -0.55 10.01 11.57
CA ALA A 219 0.49 9.00 11.69
C ALA A 219 1.54 9.13 10.59
N ILE A 220 2.74 8.60 10.86
CA ILE A 220 3.78 8.42 9.87
C ILE A 220 4.20 6.95 9.79
N SER A 221 4.56 6.48 8.60
CA SER A 221 5.18 5.17 8.42
C SER A 221 6.64 5.37 8.04
N VAL A 222 7.53 4.90 8.92
CA VAL A 222 8.96 4.82 8.67
C VAL A 222 9.19 3.71 7.67
N SER A 223 9.38 4.09 6.42
CA SER A 223 9.38 3.21 5.26
C SER A 223 10.41 3.67 4.23
N ASN A 224 11.03 2.73 3.53
CA ASN A 224 11.85 2.94 2.34
C ASN A 224 11.34 2.10 1.15
N HIS A 225 10.04 1.76 1.15
CA HIS A 225 9.41 0.91 0.14
C HIS A 225 10.07 -0.48 0.00
N GLY A 226 10.64 -0.99 1.09
CA GLY A 226 11.37 -2.25 1.10
C GLY A 226 12.70 -2.21 0.32
N GLY A 227 13.28 -1.01 0.13
CA GLY A 227 14.47 -0.79 -0.71
C GLY A 227 14.18 -0.89 -2.21
N ASN A 228 12.90 -0.87 -2.59
CA ASN A 228 12.48 -1.14 -3.97
C ASN A 228 12.93 -0.06 -4.97
N ASN A 229 12.95 1.19 -4.53
CA ASN A 229 13.20 2.35 -5.39
C ASN A 229 14.65 2.81 -5.38
N LEU A 230 15.36 2.62 -4.25
CA LEU A 230 16.76 2.96 -4.10
C LEU A 230 17.42 1.97 -3.13
N ASP A 231 18.32 1.12 -3.62
CA ASP A 231 18.94 0.04 -2.87
C ASP A 231 19.87 0.54 -1.73
N THR A 232 20.44 1.73 -1.86
CA THR A 232 21.37 2.31 -0.89
C THR A 232 20.69 3.02 0.29
N THR A 233 19.37 2.98 0.40
CA THR A 233 18.66 3.58 1.54
C THR A 233 18.92 2.78 2.82
N PRO A 234 19.01 3.46 3.99
CA PRO A 234 19.18 2.77 5.25
C PRO A 234 17.97 1.88 5.58
N ALA A 235 18.20 0.75 6.23
CA ALA A 235 17.12 -0.08 6.74
C ALA A 235 16.21 0.73 7.68
N THR A 236 14.90 0.64 7.50
CA THR A 236 13.92 1.46 8.22
C THR A 236 13.98 1.29 9.73
N ILE A 237 14.30 0.09 10.22
CA ILE A 237 14.52 -0.18 11.64
C ILE A 237 15.68 0.66 12.24
N ARG A 238 16.63 1.10 11.44
CA ARG A 238 17.72 2.00 11.88
C ARG A 238 17.28 3.46 11.92
N CYS A 239 16.31 3.84 11.11
CA CYS A 239 15.76 5.19 11.10
C CYS A 239 14.74 5.39 12.24
N LEU A 240 14.04 4.32 12.64
CA LEU A 240 12.95 4.33 13.59
C LEU A 240 13.30 5.04 14.94
N PRO A 241 14.41 4.75 15.62
CA PRO A 241 14.69 5.37 16.92
C PRO A 241 14.72 6.89 16.86
N ALA A 242 15.46 7.45 15.89
CA ALA A 242 15.59 8.91 15.76
C ALA A 242 14.26 9.59 15.37
N VAL A 243 13.47 8.95 14.52
CA VAL A 243 12.15 9.46 14.12
C VAL A 243 11.18 9.39 15.30
N ALA A 244 11.11 8.25 16.00
CA ALA A 244 10.23 8.08 17.15
C ALA A 244 10.58 9.03 18.31
N GLU A 245 11.87 9.25 18.57
CA GLU A 245 12.33 10.24 19.56
C GLU A 245 11.91 11.67 19.20
N ALA A 246 11.93 11.99 17.90
CA ALA A 246 11.65 13.35 17.43
C ALA A 246 10.17 13.73 17.43
N VAL A 247 9.26 12.78 17.19
CA VAL A 247 7.83 13.06 16.93
C VAL A 247 6.85 12.03 17.53
N GLY A 248 7.32 11.00 18.21
CA GLY A 248 6.46 9.90 18.68
C GLY A 248 5.50 10.27 19.81
N ASP A 249 5.64 11.45 20.41
CA ASP A 249 4.70 12.06 21.36
C ASP A 249 3.62 12.93 20.69
N GLN A 250 3.72 13.14 19.38
CA GLN A 250 2.84 14.05 18.62
C GLN A 250 2.02 13.31 17.56
N VAL A 251 2.57 12.22 16.99
CA VAL A 251 1.91 11.39 15.95
C VAL A 251 2.17 9.90 16.20
N GLU A 252 1.29 9.05 15.70
CA GLU A 252 1.55 7.61 15.70
C GLU A 252 2.68 7.27 14.72
N VAL A 253 3.62 6.41 15.16
CA VAL A 253 4.75 5.98 14.34
C VAL A 253 4.60 4.52 13.98
N LEU A 254 4.44 4.25 12.70
CA LEU A 254 4.38 2.93 12.09
C LEU A 254 5.74 2.61 11.44
N LEU A 255 6.02 1.33 11.27
CA LEU A 255 7.26 0.84 10.64
C LEU A 255 6.92 -0.22 9.60
N ASP A 256 7.51 -0.13 8.41
CA ASP A 256 7.52 -1.22 7.45
C ASP A 256 8.90 -1.41 6.80
N GLY A 257 9.00 -2.46 5.98
CA GLY A 257 10.24 -2.81 5.29
C GLY A 257 11.06 -3.88 6.01
N GLY A 258 11.08 -5.08 5.46
CA GLY A 258 11.94 -6.18 5.91
C GLY A 258 11.54 -6.86 7.22
N ILE A 259 10.40 -6.53 7.81
CA ILE A 259 9.91 -7.16 9.05
C ILE A 259 9.39 -8.57 8.72
N ARG A 260 9.97 -9.59 9.33
CA ARG A 260 9.63 -11.00 9.09
C ARG A 260 9.25 -11.75 10.36
N ARG A 261 9.65 -11.26 11.49
CA ARG A 261 9.37 -11.83 12.83
C ARG A 261 9.30 -10.69 13.84
N GLY A 262 8.48 -10.87 14.86
CA GLY A 262 8.41 -9.97 16.02
C GLY A 262 9.59 -10.12 16.96
#